data_3a63ac50218cdce001a285fab5d01d09
#
_entry.id   3a63ac50218cdce001a285fab5d01d09
#
_cell.length_a   1.000
_cell.length_b   1.000
_cell.length_c   1.000
_cell.angle_alpha   90.00
_cell.angle_beta   90.00
_cell.angle_gamma   90.00
#
_symmetry.space_group_name_H-M   'P 1'
#
loop_
_entity.id
_entity.type
_entity.pdbx_description
1 polymer ?
#
loop_
_entity_poly.entity_id
_entity_poly.type
_entity_poly.pdbx_seq_one_letter_code
_entity_poly.pdbx_strand_id
1 'polypeptide(L)'
;MVTIPPTSSNNPPNLDEIAALLTSGDIITHCYNGKPNRILTPEGQLRAAVKQALARDVRLDVGHGSASFSFEVARAAIAQGILPDTISSDIYCRNRLNGPVYTLAHVMSKFFNVGMTLPQIIACVTHQAASGLRLRSKGAIEPGLDADFTLFTVAHESVSFVDAEGLAEQGDRQLIPLAAIVAGECWMTEEGKKHNVFTV
;
A
#
# COMPACT_ATOMS: atom_id res chain seq x y z
N MET A 1 11.53 -13.10 6.17
CA MET A 1 10.33 -12.45 5.62
C MET A 1 9.53 -13.50 4.89
N VAL A 2 8.31 -13.76 5.33
CA VAL A 2 7.37 -14.66 4.65
C VAL A 2 6.25 -13.79 4.09
N THR A 3 5.98 -13.90 2.80
CA THR A 3 4.86 -13.24 2.14
C THR A 3 3.80 -14.28 1.85
N ILE A 4 2.54 -13.98 2.20
CA ILE A 4 1.43 -14.90 1.98
C ILE A 4 0.55 -14.32 0.90
N PRO A 5 0.47 -14.95 -0.27
CA PRO A 5 -0.44 -14.52 -1.32
C PRO A 5 -1.90 -14.83 -0.93
N PRO A 6 -2.87 -14.07 -1.43
CA PRO A 6 -4.27 -14.38 -1.22
C PRO A 6 -4.62 -15.71 -1.88
N THR A 7 -5.26 -16.58 -1.14
CA THR A 7 -5.78 -17.83 -1.68
C THR A 7 -7.24 -17.68 -2.05
N SER A 8 -7.63 -18.20 -3.20
CA SER A 8 -9.01 -18.21 -3.67
C SER A 8 -9.86 -19.29 -3.02
N SER A 9 -9.28 -20.14 -2.17
CA SER A 9 -9.92 -21.25 -1.50
C SER A 9 -9.60 -21.27 -0.01
N ASN A 10 -10.47 -21.86 0.79
CA ASN A 10 -10.23 -22.15 2.20
C ASN A 10 -9.51 -23.49 2.42
N ASN A 11 -8.89 -24.06 1.39
CA ASN A 11 -8.11 -25.27 1.52
C ASN A 11 -6.87 -25.03 2.39
N PRO A 12 -6.45 -25.99 3.20
CA PRO A 12 -5.21 -25.88 3.99
C PRO A 12 -3.96 -25.70 3.12
N PRO A 13 -2.96 -24.92 3.57
CA PRO A 13 -3.03 -24.16 4.82
C PRO A 13 -3.90 -22.90 4.67
N ASN A 14 -4.84 -22.71 5.61
CA ASN A 14 -5.62 -21.48 5.68
C ASN A 14 -4.82 -20.35 6.35
N LEU A 15 -5.33 -19.11 6.29
CA LEU A 15 -4.63 -17.96 6.85
C LEU A 15 -4.39 -18.08 8.37
N ASP A 16 -5.31 -18.70 9.10
CA ASP A 16 -5.18 -18.84 10.55
C ASP A 16 -4.02 -19.78 10.92
N GLU A 17 -3.86 -20.90 10.19
CA GLU A 17 -2.72 -21.82 10.34
C GLU A 17 -1.40 -21.14 10.01
N ILE A 18 -1.36 -20.37 8.92
CA ILE A 18 -0.17 -19.63 8.49
C ILE A 18 0.17 -18.53 9.50
N ALA A 19 -0.81 -17.72 9.90
CA ALA A 19 -0.61 -16.62 10.84
C ALA A 19 -0.10 -17.11 12.20
N ALA A 20 -0.49 -18.32 12.62
CA ALA A 20 0.00 -18.92 13.86
C ALA A 20 1.52 -19.23 13.83
N LEU A 21 2.11 -19.45 12.65
CA LEU A 21 3.53 -19.76 12.46
C LEU A 21 4.40 -18.51 12.29
N LEU A 22 3.81 -17.34 11.99
CA LEU A 22 4.54 -16.11 11.74
C LEU A 22 5.13 -15.52 13.02
N THR A 23 6.30 -14.91 12.90
CA THR A 23 7.08 -14.32 13.97
C THR A 23 7.39 -12.84 13.69
N SER A 24 7.97 -12.15 14.67
CA SER A 24 8.36 -10.74 14.54
C SER A 24 9.18 -10.47 13.27
N GLY A 25 8.78 -9.46 12.51
CA GLY A 25 9.40 -9.05 11.25
C GLY A 25 8.96 -9.84 10.03
N ASP A 26 8.06 -10.83 10.17
CA ASP A 26 7.37 -11.43 9.03
C ASP A 26 6.27 -10.49 8.51
N ILE A 27 5.88 -10.65 7.25
CA ILE A 27 4.93 -9.77 6.58
C ILE A 27 3.81 -10.59 5.94
N ILE A 28 2.57 -10.22 6.23
CA ILE A 28 1.39 -10.68 5.49
C ILE A 28 1.13 -9.65 4.40
N THR A 29 1.46 -9.99 3.14
CA THR A 29 1.10 -9.15 1.99
C THR A 29 -0.30 -9.45 1.49
N HIS A 30 -0.83 -8.57 0.64
CA HIS A 30 -2.21 -8.66 0.15
C HIS A 30 -3.25 -8.61 1.27
N CYS A 31 -2.96 -7.84 2.34
CA CYS A 31 -3.76 -7.87 3.55
C CYS A 31 -5.24 -7.47 3.33
N TYR A 32 -5.52 -6.61 2.35
CA TYR A 32 -6.88 -6.16 2.05
C TYR A 32 -7.49 -6.83 0.83
N ASN A 33 -7.10 -8.09 0.55
CA ASN A 33 -7.74 -8.84 -0.53
C ASN A 33 -9.20 -9.20 -0.19
N GLY A 34 -10.05 -9.32 -1.22
CA GLY A 34 -11.47 -9.70 -1.10
C GLY A 34 -11.72 -11.22 -1.08
N LYS A 35 -10.67 -12.05 -1.08
CA LYS A 35 -10.79 -13.51 -1.17
C LYS A 35 -11.34 -14.11 0.13
N PRO A 36 -11.88 -15.35 0.10
CA PRO A 36 -12.39 -16.00 1.30
C PRO A 36 -11.37 -16.15 2.43
N ASN A 37 -10.10 -16.37 2.08
CA ASN A 37 -8.98 -16.53 3.04
C ASN A 37 -8.28 -15.19 3.34
N ARG A 38 -9.06 -14.15 3.60
CA ARG A 38 -8.60 -12.79 3.93
C ARG A 38 -8.38 -12.60 5.43
N ILE A 39 -7.83 -11.45 5.83
CA ILE A 39 -7.58 -11.13 7.25
C ILE A 39 -8.86 -10.93 8.08
N LEU A 40 -10.00 -10.65 7.44
CA LEU A 40 -11.31 -10.50 8.10
C LEU A 40 -12.12 -11.80 8.00
N THR A 41 -12.91 -12.06 9.03
CA THR A 41 -13.94 -13.12 9.00
C THR A 41 -15.07 -12.75 8.03
N PRO A 42 -15.98 -13.69 7.70
CA PRO A 42 -17.19 -13.36 6.93
C PRO A 42 -18.05 -12.25 7.57
N GLU A 43 -18.03 -12.14 8.90
CA GLU A 43 -18.74 -11.12 9.69
C GLU A 43 -17.99 -9.78 9.73
N GLY A 44 -16.87 -9.67 9.03
CA GLY A 44 -16.07 -8.45 8.91
C GLY A 44 -15.14 -8.16 10.10
N GLN A 45 -14.95 -9.10 11.03
CA GLN A 45 -14.08 -8.94 12.19
C GLN A 45 -12.65 -9.41 11.88
N LEU A 46 -11.63 -8.79 12.49
CA LEU A 46 -10.26 -9.28 12.37
C LEU A 46 -10.15 -10.70 12.92
N ARG A 47 -9.57 -11.62 12.14
CA ARG A 47 -9.33 -13.01 12.57
C ARG A 47 -8.46 -13.05 13.82
N ALA A 48 -8.81 -13.92 14.77
CA ALA A 48 -8.06 -14.04 16.03
C ALA A 48 -6.57 -14.39 15.82
N ALA A 49 -6.28 -15.29 14.88
CA ALA A 49 -4.90 -15.67 14.55
C ALA A 49 -4.10 -14.48 13.95
N VAL A 50 -4.72 -13.67 13.09
CA VAL A 50 -4.09 -12.45 12.56
C VAL A 50 -3.86 -11.45 13.69
N LYS A 51 -4.84 -11.22 14.57
CA LYS A 51 -4.67 -10.35 15.75
C LYS A 51 -3.49 -10.78 16.61
N GLN A 52 -3.34 -12.08 16.86
CA GLN A 52 -2.20 -12.63 17.60
C GLN A 52 -0.87 -12.46 16.84
N ALA A 53 -0.87 -12.60 15.50
CA ALA A 53 0.31 -12.36 14.68
C ALA A 53 0.76 -10.89 14.77
N LEU A 54 -0.18 -9.93 14.65
CA LEU A 54 0.11 -8.50 14.83
C LEU A 54 0.66 -8.19 16.23
N ALA A 55 0.15 -8.85 17.28
CA ALA A 55 0.69 -8.70 18.64
C ALA A 55 2.13 -9.25 18.80
N ARG A 56 2.59 -10.08 17.85
CA ARG A 56 3.97 -10.56 17.75
C ARG A 56 4.85 -9.74 16.79
N ASP A 57 4.38 -8.54 16.37
CA ASP A 57 5.08 -7.67 15.41
C ASP A 57 5.17 -8.27 13.98
N VAL A 58 4.19 -9.07 13.59
CA VAL A 58 3.99 -9.40 12.18
C VAL A 58 3.33 -8.19 11.50
N ARG A 59 3.81 -7.82 10.32
CA ARG A 59 3.40 -6.61 9.60
C ARG A 59 2.39 -6.90 8.51
N LEU A 60 1.62 -5.87 8.14
CA LEU A 60 0.67 -5.92 7.04
C LEU A 60 1.17 -5.11 5.85
N ASP A 61 1.18 -5.72 4.68
CA ASP A 61 1.46 -5.06 3.40
C ASP A 61 0.26 -5.12 2.47
N VAL A 62 0.02 -4.05 1.74
CA VAL A 62 -1.14 -3.95 0.84
C VAL A 62 -1.01 -4.87 -0.37
N GLY A 63 0.12 -4.82 -1.09
CA GLY A 63 0.32 -5.63 -2.29
C GLY A 63 -0.87 -5.58 -3.24
N HIS A 64 -1.27 -4.39 -3.72
CA HIS A 64 -2.54 -4.16 -4.42
C HIS A 64 -2.80 -5.16 -5.55
N GLY A 65 -1.85 -5.29 -6.49
CA GLY A 65 -1.94 -6.21 -7.63
C GLY A 65 -3.23 -6.08 -8.45
N SER A 66 -3.48 -7.11 -9.25
CA SER A 66 -4.70 -7.19 -10.09
C SER A 66 -5.86 -7.93 -9.42
N ALA A 67 -5.63 -8.58 -8.26
CA ALA A 67 -6.61 -9.47 -7.64
C ALA A 67 -6.57 -9.45 -6.11
N SER A 68 -5.91 -8.44 -5.50
CA SER A 68 -5.52 -8.52 -4.09
C SER A 68 -5.87 -7.29 -3.26
N PHE A 69 -6.77 -6.44 -3.75
CA PHE A 69 -7.24 -5.27 -3.02
C PHE A 69 -8.75 -5.08 -3.21
N SER A 70 -9.46 -4.92 -2.10
CA SER A 70 -10.88 -4.60 -2.05
C SER A 70 -11.11 -3.36 -1.21
N PHE A 71 -11.82 -2.37 -1.74
CA PHE A 71 -12.20 -1.17 -0.98
C PHE A 71 -13.04 -1.52 0.25
N GLU A 72 -13.93 -2.49 0.12
CA GLU A 72 -14.78 -2.94 1.23
C GLU A 72 -13.94 -3.48 2.38
N VAL A 73 -13.00 -4.40 2.08
CA VAL A 73 -12.13 -5.01 3.09
C VAL A 73 -11.19 -3.98 3.71
N ALA A 74 -10.59 -3.10 2.91
CA ALA A 74 -9.72 -2.05 3.41
C ALA A 74 -10.46 -1.12 4.38
N ARG A 75 -11.65 -0.66 4.01
CA ARG A 75 -12.49 0.22 4.83
C ARG A 75 -12.90 -0.46 6.14
N ALA A 76 -13.35 -1.71 6.06
CA ALA A 76 -13.75 -2.48 7.25
C ALA A 76 -12.58 -2.72 8.22
N ALA A 77 -11.38 -2.98 7.70
CA ALA A 77 -10.18 -3.16 8.52
C ALA A 77 -9.73 -1.82 9.15
N ILE A 78 -9.63 -0.75 8.35
CA ILE A 78 -9.21 0.59 8.81
C ILE A 78 -10.17 1.14 9.86
N ALA A 79 -11.48 0.93 9.71
CA ALA A 79 -12.48 1.34 10.71
C ALA A 79 -12.31 0.63 12.06
N GLN A 80 -11.66 -0.54 12.08
CA GLN A 80 -11.26 -1.25 13.30
C GLN A 80 -9.86 -0.87 13.81
N GLY A 81 -9.20 0.14 13.20
CA GLY A 81 -7.85 0.54 13.54
C GLY A 81 -6.75 -0.36 12.96
N ILE A 82 -7.09 -1.26 12.03
CA ILE A 82 -6.13 -2.15 11.38
C ILE A 82 -5.58 -1.43 10.13
N LEU A 83 -4.56 -0.62 10.34
CA LEU A 83 -3.83 0.07 9.28
C LEU A 83 -2.75 -0.83 8.67
N PRO A 84 -2.39 -0.65 7.39
CA PRO A 84 -1.24 -1.35 6.82
C PRO A 84 0.07 -0.72 7.32
N ASP A 85 1.09 -1.54 7.50
CA ASP A 85 2.45 -1.06 7.74
C ASP A 85 3.08 -0.53 6.45
N THR A 86 2.78 -1.17 5.32
CA THR A 86 3.31 -0.78 4.03
C THR A 86 2.25 -0.79 2.94
N ILE A 87 2.40 0.14 1.99
CA ILE A 87 1.61 0.19 0.76
C ILE A 87 2.53 -0.16 -0.40
N SER A 88 2.37 -1.35 -0.95
CA SER A 88 3.06 -1.79 -2.16
C SER A 88 2.09 -1.97 -3.32
N SER A 89 2.59 -1.85 -4.54
CA SER A 89 1.74 -1.83 -5.74
C SER A 89 1.51 -3.20 -6.36
N ASP A 90 2.43 -4.14 -6.19
CA ASP A 90 2.47 -5.40 -6.96
C ASP A 90 2.27 -5.14 -8.47
N ILE A 91 3.01 -4.12 -8.97
CA ILE A 91 2.89 -3.65 -10.35
C ILE A 91 3.64 -4.56 -11.32
N TYR A 92 3.00 -4.89 -12.42
CA TYR A 92 3.59 -5.56 -13.56
C TYR A 92 2.97 -5.05 -14.88
N CYS A 93 3.50 -5.45 -16.03
CA CYS A 93 3.16 -4.87 -17.33
C CYS A 93 1.65 -4.76 -17.56
N ARG A 94 0.87 -5.81 -17.32
CA ARG A 94 -0.57 -5.84 -17.60
C ARG A 94 -1.35 -4.85 -16.72
N ASN A 95 -1.12 -4.83 -15.39
CA ASN A 95 -1.89 -3.98 -14.48
C ASN A 95 -1.41 -2.52 -14.48
N ARG A 96 -0.20 -2.28 -14.98
CA ARG A 96 0.30 -0.94 -15.26
C ARG A 96 -0.42 -0.30 -16.45
N LEU A 97 -0.69 -1.06 -17.50
CA LEU A 97 -1.28 -0.55 -18.75
C LEU A 97 -2.80 -0.52 -18.70
N ASN A 98 -3.43 -1.56 -18.14
CA ASN A 98 -4.87 -1.76 -18.17
C ASN A 98 -5.55 -1.53 -16.82
N GLY A 99 -4.79 -1.15 -15.78
CA GLY A 99 -5.30 -1.05 -14.41
C GLY A 99 -5.43 -2.41 -13.70
N PRO A 100 -5.82 -2.39 -12.45
CA PRO A 100 -6.23 -1.24 -11.64
C PRO A 100 -5.07 -0.54 -10.91
N VAL A 101 -3.79 -0.85 -11.20
CA VAL A 101 -2.62 -0.33 -10.44
C VAL A 101 -2.08 0.97 -11.03
N TYR A 102 -1.72 1.00 -12.31
CA TYR A 102 -1.09 2.11 -13.06
C TYR A 102 0.26 2.58 -12.48
N THR A 103 0.29 3.09 -11.24
CA THR A 103 1.50 3.58 -10.53
C THR A 103 1.34 3.38 -9.03
N LEU A 104 2.44 3.45 -8.27
CA LEU A 104 2.37 3.45 -6.81
C LEU A 104 1.59 4.67 -6.28
N ALA A 105 1.78 5.85 -6.87
CA ALA A 105 1.04 7.06 -6.47
C ALA A 105 -0.48 6.90 -6.67
N HIS A 106 -0.90 6.21 -7.76
CA HIS A 106 -2.30 5.88 -7.97
C HIS A 106 -2.84 4.93 -6.89
N VAL A 107 -2.08 3.90 -6.53
CA VAL A 107 -2.46 3.00 -5.42
C VAL A 107 -2.55 3.77 -4.11
N MET A 108 -1.56 4.59 -3.78
CA MET A 108 -1.57 5.44 -2.57
C MET A 108 -2.80 6.34 -2.52
N SER A 109 -3.21 6.91 -3.65
CA SER A 109 -4.37 7.81 -3.73
C SER A 109 -5.69 7.15 -3.33
N LYS A 110 -5.85 5.84 -3.58
CA LYS A 110 -7.04 5.08 -3.16
C LYS A 110 -7.23 5.06 -1.64
N PHE A 111 -6.15 5.22 -0.88
CA PHE A 111 -6.22 5.19 0.58
C PHE A 111 -6.87 6.43 1.19
N PHE A 112 -6.98 7.53 0.45
CA PHE A 112 -7.85 8.65 0.85
C PHE A 112 -9.32 8.22 0.93
N ASN A 113 -9.79 7.43 -0.03
CA ASN A 113 -11.17 6.95 -0.09
C ASN A 113 -11.55 5.99 1.05
N VAL A 114 -10.57 5.28 1.61
CA VAL A 114 -10.80 4.36 2.73
C VAL A 114 -10.48 4.97 4.10
N GLY A 115 -10.21 6.30 4.14
CA GLY A 115 -10.13 7.07 5.38
C GLY A 115 -8.73 7.27 5.95
N MET A 116 -7.65 6.93 5.23
CA MET A 116 -6.30 7.24 5.67
C MET A 116 -5.94 8.71 5.41
N THR A 117 -5.20 9.29 6.33
CA THR A 117 -4.63 10.64 6.18
C THR A 117 -3.35 10.61 5.33
N LEU A 118 -3.00 11.74 4.70
CA LEU A 118 -1.75 11.86 3.93
C LEU A 118 -0.51 11.43 4.74
N PRO A 119 -0.29 11.87 5.98
CA PRO A 119 0.85 11.40 6.79
C PRO A 119 0.89 9.88 6.97
N GLN A 120 -0.26 9.23 7.19
CA GLN A 120 -0.33 7.77 7.32
C GLN A 120 0.06 7.07 6.01
N ILE A 121 -0.46 7.56 4.86
CA ILE A 121 -0.14 7.02 3.54
C ILE A 121 1.37 7.16 3.25
N ILE A 122 1.94 8.33 3.51
CA ILE A 122 3.38 8.59 3.30
C ILE A 122 4.24 7.71 4.21
N ALA A 123 3.86 7.56 5.48
CA ALA A 123 4.57 6.68 6.41
C ALA A 123 4.72 5.25 5.87
N CYS A 124 3.65 4.70 5.27
CA CYS A 124 3.62 3.34 4.72
C CYS A 124 4.58 3.13 3.54
N VAL A 125 4.98 4.17 2.82
CA VAL A 125 5.88 4.08 1.65
C VAL A 125 7.27 4.66 1.92
N THR A 126 7.52 5.14 3.14
CA THR A 126 8.79 5.74 3.56
C THR A 126 9.39 4.99 4.76
N HIS A 127 9.36 5.57 5.96
CA HIS A 127 10.04 5.03 7.13
C HIS A 127 9.52 3.65 7.57
N GLN A 128 8.24 3.37 7.43
CA GLN A 128 7.70 2.04 7.76
C GLN A 128 8.18 0.97 6.77
N ALA A 129 8.18 1.29 5.45
CA ALA A 129 8.72 0.41 4.43
C ALA A 129 10.23 0.18 4.64
N ALA A 130 11.00 1.25 4.87
CA ALA A 130 12.42 1.16 5.15
C ALA A 130 12.71 0.30 6.40
N SER A 131 11.94 0.50 7.47
CA SER A 131 12.03 -0.32 8.69
C SER A 131 11.72 -1.79 8.41
N GLY A 132 10.65 -2.09 7.67
CA GLY A 132 10.26 -3.45 7.31
C GLY A 132 11.32 -4.19 6.50
N LEU A 133 11.98 -3.49 5.60
CA LEU A 133 13.03 -4.01 4.75
C LEU A 133 14.45 -3.87 5.36
N ARG A 134 14.55 -3.29 6.56
CA ARG A 134 15.84 -3.03 7.26
C ARG A 134 16.80 -2.14 6.46
N LEU A 135 16.26 -1.18 5.71
CA LEU A 135 17.04 -0.20 4.95
C LEU A 135 17.44 0.95 5.86
N ARG A 136 18.69 1.03 6.24
CA ARG A 136 19.17 1.98 7.25
C ARG A 136 19.45 3.38 6.72
N SER A 137 19.64 3.51 5.41
CA SER A 137 19.96 4.79 4.75
C SER A 137 18.77 5.44 4.06
N LYS A 138 17.55 4.89 4.23
CA LYS A 138 16.34 5.33 3.50
C LYS A 138 15.15 5.58 4.42
N GLY A 139 14.14 6.26 3.90
CA GLY A 139 12.84 6.43 4.56
C GLY A 139 12.70 7.68 5.42
N ALA A 140 13.73 8.51 5.54
CA ALA A 140 13.69 9.80 6.22
C ALA A 140 14.47 10.86 5.44
N ILE A 141 14.24 12.13 5.75
CA ILE A 141 14.97 13.28 5.20
C ILE A 141 15.90 13.77 6.32
N GLU A 142 17.11 13.21 6.36
CA GLU A 142 18.11 13.53 7.39
C GLU A 142 19.51 13.58 6.77
N PRO A 143 20.42 14.44 7.28
CA PRO A 143 21.80 14.47 6.82
C PRO A 143 22.49 13.11 7.00
N GLY A 144 23.14 12.63 5.94
CA GLY A 144 23.85 11.34 5.93
C GLY A 144 23.03 10.16 5.42
N LEU A 145 21.75 10.36 5.13
CA LEU A 145 20.95 9.36 4.42
C LEU A 145 21.02 9.56 2.90
N ASP A 146 20.54 8.56 2.15
CA ASP A 146 20.48 8.64 0.70
C ASP A 146 19.56 9.77 0.25
N ALA A 147 19.99 10.53 -0.77
CA ALA A 147 19.22 11.62 -1.34
C ALA A 147 18.18 11.08 -2.36
N ASP A 148 17.24 10.29 -1.83
CA ASP A 148 16.15 9.69 -2.61
C ASP A 148 14.82 10.32 -2.20
N PHE A 149 14.22 11.11 -3.09
CA PHE A 149 12.98 11.84 -2.83
C PHE A 149 11.98 11.69 -3.97
N THR A 150 10.72 11.80 -3.65
CA THR A 150 9.67 12.04 -4.64
C THR A 150 8.98 13.35 -4.32
N LEU A 151 9.00 14.29 -5.28
CA LEU A 151 8.20 15.51 -5.24
C LEU A 151 6.83 15.20 -5.83
N PHE A 152 5.77 15.57 -5.13
CA PHE A 152 4.41 15.37 -5.61
C PHE A 152 3.51 16.53 -5.17
N THR A 153 2.37 16.65 -5.82
CA THR A 153 1.26 17.48 -5.36
C THR A 153 0.04 16.61 -5.04
N VAL A 154 -0.85 17.13 -4.21
CA VAL A 154 -2.18 16.55 -3.97
C VAL A 154 -3.15 17.35 -4.82
N ALA A 155 -3.60 16.79 -5.93
CA ALA A 155 -4.65 17.40 -6.74
C ALA A 155 -6.02 17.15 -6.08
N HIS A 156 -6.83 18.22 -6.00
CA HIS A 156 -8.20 18.18 -5.51
C HIS A 156 -9.13 18.19 -6.70
N GLU A 157 -9.39 17.02 -7.25
CA GLU A 157 -10.25 16.83 -8.42
C GLU A 157 -10.97 15.48 -8.34
N SER A 158 -12.09 15.39 -9.06
CA SER A 158 -12.84 14.15 -9.14
C SER A 158 -12.06 13.11 -9.92
N VAL A 159 -11.81 11.95 -9.31
CA VAL A 159 -11.07 10.83 -9.89
C VAL A 159 -11.79 9.52 -9.62
N SER A 160 -11.88 8.67 -10.63
CA SER A 160 -12.45 7.32 -10.47
C SER A 160 -11.36 6.32 -10.18
N PHE A 161 -11.46 5.64 -9.05
CA PHE A 161 -10.58 4.54 -8.66
C PHE A 161 -11.31 3.21 -8.79
N VAL A 162 -10.61 2.20 -9.28
CA VAL A 162 -11.15 0.84 -9.40
C VAL A 162 -10.29 -0.08 -8.55
N ASP A 163 -10.93 -0.92 -7.73
CA ASP A 163 -10.23 -1.94 -6.96
C ASP A 163 -9.94 -3.21 -7.78
N ALA A 164 -9.35 -4.23 -7.15
CA ALA A 164 -9.01 -5.48 -7.84
C ALA A 164 -10.22 -6.42 -8.04
N GLU A 165 -11.40 -6.07 -7.52
CA GLU A 165 -12.65 -6.79 -7.72
C GLU A 165 -13.55 -6.12 -8.78
N GLY A 166 -13.09 -4.96 -9.33
CA GLY A 166 -13.81 -4.20 -10.33
C GLY A 166 -14.80 -3.16 -9.76
N LEU A 167 -14.82 -2.97 -8.44
CA LEU A 167 -15.62 -1.92 -7.82
C LEU A 167 -14.99 -0.56 -8.11
N ALA A 168 -15.79 0.34 -8.70
CA ALA A 168 -15.38 1.71 -8.96
C ALA A 168 -15.90 2.65 -7.86
N GLU A 169 -15.04 3.50 -7.35
CA GLU A 169 -15.37 4.56 -6.39
C GLU A 169 -14.87 5.91 -6.87
N GLN A 170 -15.62 6.97 -6.58
CA GLN A 170 -15.21 8.34 -6.84
C GLN A 170 -14.39 8.88 -5.65
N GLY A 171 -13.22 9.43 -5.94
CA GLY A 171 -12.41 10.17 -5.01
C GLY A 171 -12.40 11.66 -5.33
N ASP A 172 -11.91 12.45 -4.40
CA ASP A 172 -11.78 13.90 -4.50
C ASP A 172 -10.32 14.37 -4.48
N ARG A 173 -9.38 13.44 -4.33
CA ARG A 173 -7.95 13.73 -4.21
C ARG A 173 -7.10 12.65 -4.87
N GLN A 174 -6.01 13.08 -5.51
CA GLN A 174 -4.97 12.16 -5.97
C GLN A 174 -3.56 12.73 -5.81
N LEU A 175 -2.60 11.82 -5.64
CA LEU A 175 -1.17 12.13 -5.60
C LEU A 175 -0.62 12.14 -7.02
N ILE A 176 -0.07 13.28 -7.43
CA ILE A 176 0.55 13.46 -8.75
C ILE A 176 2.05 13.66 -8.56
N PRO A 177 2.89 12.67 -8.94
CA PRO A 177 4.32 12.82 -8.90
C PRO A 177 4.80 13.89 -9.89
N LEU A 178 5.67 14.80 -9.43
CA LEU A 178 6.25 15.88 -10.22
C LEU A 178 7.71 15.57 -10.59
N ALA A 179 8.47 15.00 -9.65
CA ALA A 179 9.85 14.58 -9.89
C ALA A 179 10.23 13.43 -8.96
N ALA A 180 11.19 12.63 -9.41
CA ALA A 180 11.95 11.70 -8.58
C ALA A 180 13.40 12.18 -8.49
N ILE A 181 13.96 12.18 -7.29
CA ILE A 181 15.37 12.41 -7.04
C ILE A 181 15.94 11.09 -6.55
N VAL A 182 16.94 10.57 -7.26
CA VAL A 182 17.59 9.29 -6.96
C VAL A 182 19.08 9.51 -6.87
N ALA A 183 19.67 9.21 -5.73
CA ALA A 183 21.09 9.47 -5.45
C ALA A 183 21.49 10.95 -5.73
N GLY A 184 20.58 11.89 -5.51
CA GLY A 184 20.76 13.31 -5.76
C GLY A 184 20.50 13.76 -7.21
N GLU A 185 20.28 12.84 -8.16
CA GLU A 185 19.95 13.19 -9.55
C GLU A 185 18.43 13.35 -9.71
N CYS A 186 18.00 14.41 -10.39
CA CYS A 186 16.60 14.77 -10.55
C CYS A 186 16.01 14.32 -11.90
N TRP A 187 14.89 13.64 -11.84
CA TRP A 187 14.11 13.15 -12.98
C TRP A 187 12.70 13.73 -12.95
N MET A 188 12.42 14.66 -13.87
CA MET A 188 11.12 15.31 -13.97
C MET A 188 10.09 14.41 -14.66
N THR A 189 8.87 14.36 -14.12
CA THR A 189 7.73 13.82 -14.84
C THR A 189 7.21 14.82 -15.88
N GLU A 190 6.35 14.40 -16.81
CA GLU A 190 5.71 15.33 -17.74
C GLU A 190 4.87 16.37 -16.99
N GLU A 191 4.21 15.99 -15.91
CA GLU A 191 3.45 16.93 -15.08
C GLU A 191 4.39 17.91 -14.35
N GLY A 192 5.50 17.43 -13.83
CA GLY A 192 6.51 18.30 -13.20
C GLY A 192 7.11 19.33 -14.15
N LYS A 193 7.30 18.98 -15.43
CA LYS A 193 7.74 19.92 -16.46
C LYS A 193 6.72 21.05 -16.69
N LYS A 194 5.44 20.74 -16.69
CA LYS A 194 4.36 21.74 -16.82
C LYS A 194 4.34 22.71 -15.64
N HIS A 195 4.65 22.25 -14.45
CA HIS A 195 4.64 23.06 -13.22
C HIS A 195 5.93 23.83 -12.96
N ASN A 196 6.94 23.74 -13.83
CA ASN A 196 8.24 24.44 -13.70
C ASN A 196 8.88 24.27 -12.30
N VAL A 197 8.82 23.09 -11.71
CA VAL A 197 9.16 22.82 -10.31
C VAL A 197 10.61 23.20 -9.95
N PHE A 198 11.52 23.26 -10.94
CA PHE A 198 12.94 23.59 -10.75
C PHE A 198 13.42 24.70 -11.69
N THR A 199 12.54 25.56 -12.19
CA THR A 199 12.99 26.73 -12.96
C THR A 199 13.50 27.78 -11.97
N VAL A 200 14.81 28.01 -11.96
CA VAL A 200 15.46 29.12 -11.30
C VAL A 200 15.49 30.29 -12.26
#